data_f50cf18bd0ce50f2c759a292b26237fd
#
_entry.id   f50cf18bd0ce50f2c759a292b26237fd
#
_cell.length_a   1.000
_cell.length_b   1.000
_cell.length_c   1.000
_cell.angle_alpha   90.00
_cell.angle_beta   90.00
_cell.angle_gamma   90.00
#
_symmetry.space_group_name_H-M   'P 1'
#
loop_
_entity.id
_entity.type
_entity.pdbx_description
1 polymer ?
#
loop_
_entity_poly.entity_id
_entity_poly.type
_entity_poly.pdbx_seq_one_letter_code
_entity_poly.pdbx_strand_id
1 'polypeptide(L)'
;SKMRAKLDDYEYKKSIMAVYDSVLYRSKRIQSHELFGFNIFLIGFMGVGKSTVSNALQNTFAMDVVEMDEMIAKKNNMSISEIFDLHGEAYFRNEETNLLKEVGNEKNKIVSCGGGVAMREVNVQEMRKSGKVILLTAKPETILERVKENHDRPLLENNKTVEYVSELMEKRRPAYEAAADIVIATDGKSANEICEEIIAQVKKFK
;
A
#
# COMPACT_ATOMS: atom_id res chain seq x y z
N SER A 1 26.88 -23.71 -38.56
CA SER A 1 26.90 -22.23 -38.69
C SER A 1 25.54 -21.59 -38.45
N LYS A 2 24.41 -22.08 -39.02
CA LYS A 2 23.05 -21.55 -38.75
C LYS A 2 22.56 -21.78 -37.29
N MET A 3 23.01 -22.83 -36.64
CA MET A 3 22.65 -23.16 -35.27
C MET A 3 23.39 -22.27 -34.23
N ARG A 4 24.66 -21.94 -34.52
CA ARG A 4 25.45 -21.01 -33.71
C ARG A 4 24.89 -19.58 -33.78
N ALA A 5 24.50 -19.11 -34.96
CA ALA A 5 23.86 -17.81 -35.16
C ALA A 5 22.51 -17.70 -34.44
N LYS A 6 21.74 -18.80 -34.27
CA LYS A 6 20.49 -18.80 -33.50
C LYS A 6 20.74 -18.81 -32.00
N LEU A 7 21.79 -19.46 -31.49
CA LEU A 7 22.18 -19.45 -30.09
C LEU A 7 22.75 -18.09 -29.70
N ASP A 8 23.61 -17.52 -30.52
CA ASP A 8 24.16 -16.17 -30.35
C ASP A 8 23.05 -15.11 -30.35
N ASP A 9 22.01 -15.25 -31.20
CA ASP A 9 20.85 -14.34 -31.21
C ASP A 9 20.01 -14.43 -29.93
N TYR A 10 19.88 -15.64 -29.34
CA TYR A 10 19.12 -15.82 -28.09
C TYR A 10 19.85 -15.24 -26.86
N GLU A 11 21.14 -15.51 -26.69
CA GLU A 11 21.95 -14.94 -25.62
C GLU A 11 22.09 -13.41 -25.77
N TYR A 12 22.26 -12.94 -26.99
CA TYR A 12 22.32 -11.53 -27.31
C TYR A 12 21.01 -10.82 -26.98
N LYS A 13 19.87 -11.40 -27.35
CA LYS A 13 18.54 -10.91 -26.99
C LYS A 13 18.33 -10.83 -25.48
N LYS A 14 18.71 -11.87 -24.74
CA LYS A 14 18.59 -11.90 -23.27
C LYS A 14 19.43 -10.79 -22.62
N SER A 15 20.66 -10.60 -23.09
CA SER A 15 21.54 -9.56 -22.61
C SER A 15 21.02 -8.15 -22.93
N ILE A 16 20.50 -7.92 -24.14
CA ILE A 16 19.88 -6.64 -24.52
C ILE A 16 18.65 -6.36 -23.65
N MET A 17 17.78 -7.34 -23.44
CA MET A 17 16.59 -7.18 -22.59
C MET A 17 16.98 -6.84 -21.16
N ALA A 18 17.99 -7.48 -20.58
CA ALA A 18 18.48 -7.18 -19.24
C ALA A 18 18.99 -5.74 -19.10
N VAL A 19 19.71 -5.24 -20.11
CA VAL A 19 20.16 -3.83 -20.16
C VAL A 19 18.96 -2.90 -20.28
N TYR A 20 18.03 -3.21 -21.18
CA TYR A 20 16.83 -2.41 -21.38
C TYR A 20 15.99 -2.29 -20.09
N ASP A 21 15.75 -3.42 -19.40
CA ASP A 21 15.03 -3.46 -18.14
C ASP A 21 15.75 -2.64 -17.05
N SER A 22 17.07 -2.73 -17.01
CA SER A 22 17.88 -1.93 -16.07
C SER A 22 17.76 -0.42 -16.35
N VAL A 23 17.79 -0.02 -17.61
CA VAL A 23 17.62 1.38 -18.02
C VAL A 23 16.22 1.88 -17.68
N LEU A 24 15.18 1.09 -18.00
CA LEU A 24 13.80 1.41 -17.67
C LEU A 24 13.60 1.55 -16.15
N TYR A 25 14.11 0.61 -15.37
CA TYR A 25 14.04 0.65 -13.91
C TYR A 25 14.67 1.94 -13.36
N ARG A 26 15.88 2.26 -13.80
CA ARG A 26 16.58 3.49 -13.37
C ARG A 26 15.83 4.76 -13.79
N SER A 27 15.31 4.81 -15.02
CA SER A 27 14.50 5.92 -15.51
C SER A 27 13.25 6.12 -14.66
N LYS A 28 12.52 5.04 -14.35
CA LYS A 28 11.36 5.08 -13.46
C LYS A 28 11.71 5.59 -12.06
N ARG A 29 12.82 5.15 -11.51
CA ARG A 29 13.30 5.60 -10.20
C ARG A 29 13.63 7.09 -10.16
N ILE A 30 14.29 7.62 -11.18
CA ILE A 30 14.57 9.05 -11.29
C ILE A 30 13.27 9.84 -11.35
N GLN A 31 12.33 9.41 -12.21
CA GLN A 31 11.03 10.07 -12.34
C GLN A 31 10.22 10.01 -11.02
N SER A 32 10.28 8.89 -10.30
CA SER A 32 9.60 8.78 -9.02
C SER A 32 10.16 9.73 -7.97
N HIS A 33 11.47 9.90 -7.90
CA HIS A 33 12.10 10.86 -6.98
C HIS A 33 11.75 12.32 -7.30
N GLU A 34 11.60 12.64 -8.58
CA GLU A 34 11.13 13.98 -9.00
C GLU A 34 9.65 14.20 -8.68
N LEU A 35 8.81 13.19 -8.86
CA LEU A 35 7.38 13.27 -8.61
C LEU A 35 7.04 13.15 -7.12
N PHE A 36 7.73 12.26 -6.40
CA PHE A 36 7.44 11.88 -5.01
C PHE A 36 8.68 12.08 -4.16
N GLY A 37 9.07 13.33 -3.91
CA GLY A 37 10.12 13.67 -2.94
C GLY A 37 9.71 13.40 -1.48
N PHE A 38 8.64 12.64 -1.27
CA PHE A 38 7.98 12.29 -0.01
C PHE A 38 7.44 10.84 -0.07
N ASN A 39 6.99 10.32 1.06
CA ASN A 39 6.37 9.00 1.13
C ASN A 39 4.86 9.06 0.76
N ILE A 40 4.33 7.98 0.22
CA ILE A 40 2.90 7.80 -0.04
C ILE A 40 2.36 6.82 1.00
N PHE A 41 1.44 7.27 1.86
CA PHE A 41 0.76 6.44 2.83
C PHE A 41 -0.64 6.08 2.33
N LEU A 42 -0.87 4.80 2.02
CA LEU A 42 -2.18 4.31 1.61
C LEU A 42 -2.96 3.87 2.86
N ILE A 43 -4.03 4.56 3.17
CA ILE A 43 -4.95 4.23 4.26
C ILE A 43 -6.32 3.84 3.72
N GLY A 44 -7.15 3.27 4.57
CA GLY A 44 -8.52 2.88 4.25
C GLY A 44 -8.88 1.54 4.84
N PHE A 45 -10.14 1.18 4.70
CA PHE A 45 -10.70 -0.03 5.26
C PHE A 45 -10.05 -1.31 4.67
N MET A 46 -10.15 -2.43 5.40
CA MET A 46 -9.68 -3.72 4.86
C MET A 46 -10.44 -4.06 3.57
N GLY A 47 -9.79 -4.73 2.63
CA GLY A 47 -10.40 -5.10 1.34
C GLY A 47 -10.54 -3.95 0.33
N VAL A 48 -10.17 -2.71 0.68
CA VAL A 48 -10.26 -1.56 -0.25
C VAL A 48 -9.24 -1.61 -1.40
N GLY A 49 -8.21 -2.47 -1.31
CA GLY A 49 -7.23 -2.67 -2.37
C GLY A 49 -5.88 -1.97 -2.16
N LYS A 50 -5.50 -1.62 -0.92
CA LYS A 50 -4.22 -0.95 -0.62
C LYS A 50 -3.00 -1.70 -1.20
N SER A 51 -2.86 -3.00 -0.94
CA SER A 51 -1.74 -3.80 -1.44
C SER A 51 -1.75 -3.95 -2.97
N THR A 52 -2.92 -3.99 -3.59
CA THR A 52 -3.05 -3.99 -5.06
C THR A 52 -2.55 -2.68 -5.67
N VAL A 53 -2.94 -1.55 -5.05
CA VAL A 53 -2.52 -0.21 -5.50
C VAL A 53 -1.04 0.03 -5.21
N SER A 54 -0.51 -0.40 -4.05
CA SER A 54 0.91 -0.27 -3.73
C SER A 54 1.78 -1.02 -4.74
N ASN A 55 1.39 -2.25 -5.12
CA ASN A 55 2.09 -3.03 -6.14
C ASN A 55 2.03 -2.37 -7.53
N ALA A 56 0.88 -1.80 -7.91
CA ALA A 56 0.75 -1.11 -9.18
C ALA A 56 1.62 0.16 -9.24
N LEU A 57 1.68 0.94 -8.17
CA LEU A 57 2.57 2.10 -8.05
C LEU A 57 4.05 1.68 -8.07
N GLN A 58 4.42 0.59 -7.38
CA GLN A 58 5.77 0.02 -7.42
C GLN A 58 6.18 -0.32 -8.86
N ASN A 59 5.33 -1.04 -9.59
CA ASN A 59 5.60 -1.44 -10.97
C ASN A 59 5.72 -0.23 -11.90
N THR A 60 4.94 0.83 -11.66
CA THR A 60 4.94 2.03 -12.48
C THR A 60 6.18 2.90 -12.23
N PHE A 61 6.59 3.07 -10.98
CA PHE A 61 7.60 4.06 -10.56
C PHE A 61 8.86 3.47 -9.97
N ALA A 62 8.96 2.15 -9.85
CA ALA A 62 10.08 1.47 -9.18
C ALA A 62 10.35 2.01 -7.75
N MET A 63 9.27 2.42 -7.03
CA MET A 63 9.33 2.81 -5.62
C MET A 63 9.36 1.56 -4.73
N ASP A 64 10.00 1.68 -3.58
CA ASP A 64 9.99 0.59 -2.59
C ASP A 64 8.65 0.57 -1.84
N VAL A 65 8.08 -0.62 -1.66
CA VAL A 65 6.82 -0.83 -0.92
C VAL A 65 7.11 -1.33 0.48
N VAL A 66 6.38 -0.79 1.44
CA VAL A 66 6.32 -1.24 2.83
C VAL A 66 4.89 -1.68 3.13
N GLU A 67 4.66 -2.98 3.23
CA GLU A 67 3.42 -3.55 3.78
C GLU A 67 3.57 -3.61 5.31
N MET A 68 2.87 -2.71 6.01
CA MET A 68 3.09 -2.52 7.46
C MET A 68 2.84 -3.78 8.27
N ASP A 69 1.74 -4.48 8.01
CA ASP A 69 1.37 -5.68 8.76
C ASP A 69 2.44 -6.78 8.58
N GLU A 70 2.91 -7.00 7.36
CA GLU A 70 3.98 -7.97 7.07
C GLU A 70 5.31 -7.59 7.73
N MET A 71 5.65 -6.30 7.69
CA MET A 71 6.90 -5.80 8.29
C MET A 71 6.88 -5.97 9.82
N ILE A 72 5.76 -5.67 10.47
CA ILE A 72 5.58 -5.85 11.93
C ILE A 72 5.66 -7.34 12.28
N ALA A 73 4.96 -8.21 11.54
CA ALA A 73 5.01 -9.66 11.73
C ALA A 73 6.45 -10.19 11.61
N LYS A 74 7.18 -9.75 10.57
CA LYS A 74 8.58 -10.14 10.34
C LYS A 74 9.51 -9.66 11.45
N LYS A 75 9.36 -8.41 11.91
CA LYS A 75 10.19 -7.85 13.01
C LYS A 75 10.01 -8.61 14.32
N ASN A 76 8.79 -9.04 14.61
CA ASN A 76 8.47 -9.79 15.81
C ASN A 76 8.68 -11.30 15.65
N ASN A 77 8.94 -11.78 14.44
CA ASN A 77 9.00 -13.21 14.10
C ASN A 77 7.74 -13.96 14.53
N MET A 78 6.58 -13.33 14.40
CA MET A 78 5.25 -13.81 14.82
C MET A 78 4.22 -13.37 13.77
N SER A 79 3.14 -14.14 13.64
CA SER A 79 1.96 -13.66 12.92
C SER A 79 1.27 -12.53 13.68
N ILE A 80 0.45 -11.75 12.99
CA ILE A 80 -0.32 -10.66 13.61
C ILE A 80 -1.23 -11.23 14.72
N SER A 81 -1.87 -12.37 14.50
CA SER A 81 -2.71 -13.01 15.52
C SER A 81 -1.91 -13.37 16.77
N GLU A 82 -0.74 -13.99 16.61
CA GLU A 82 0.14 -14.31 17.75
C GLU A 82 0.59 -13.06 18.51
N ILE A 83 0.87 -11.95 17.81
CA ILE A 83 1.21 -10.68 18.47
C ILE A 83 0.03 -10.19 19.32
N PHE A 84 -1.21 -10.25 18.80
CA PHE A 84 -2.40 -9.87 19.57
C PHE A 84 -2.63 -10.77 20.77
N ASP A 85 -2.47 -12.07 20.61
CA ASP A 85 -2.69 -13.06 21.68
C ASP A 85 -1.65 -12.96 22.80
N LEU A 86 -0.37 -12.77 22.45
CA LEU A 86 0.73 -12.75 23.40
C LEU A 86 1.00 -11.38 24.02
N HIS A 87 0.87 -10.32 23.23
CA HIS A 87 1.27 -8.96 23.63
C HIS A 87 0.10 -7.97 23.69
N GLY A 88 -1.04 -8.32 23.11
CA GLY A 88 -2.23 -7.50 23.09
C GLY A 88 -2.22 -6.38 22.05
N GLU A 89 -3.39 -5.73 21.88
CA GLU A 89 -3.58 -4.69 20.87
C GLU A 89 -2.68 -3.47 21.09
N ALA A 90 -2.48 -3.05 22.35
CA ALA A 90 -1.67 -1.87 22.66
C ALA A 90 -0.22 -2.00 22.17
N TYR A 91 0.37 -3.19 22.29
CA TYR A 91 1.69 -3.48 21.79
C TYR A 91 1.72 -3.35 20.25
N PHE A 92 0.79 -4.02 19.57
CA PHE A 92 0.71 -3.95 18.11
C PHE A 92 0.57 -2.50 17.61
N ARG A 93 -0.28 -1.69 18.26
CA ARG A 93 -0.43 -0.28 17.91
C ARG A 93 0.85 0.55 18.14
N ASN A 94 1.66 0.19 19.11
CA ASN A 94 2.96 0.83 19.32
C ASN A 94 3.96 0.42 18.23
N GLU A 95 3.94 -0.83 17.79
CA GLU A 95 4.75 -1.29 16.66
C GLU A 95 4.36 -0.57 15.35
N GLU A 96 3.06 -0.35 15.10
CA GLU A 96 2.62 0.51 13.97
C GLU A 96 3.24 1.92 14.06
N THR A 97 3.20 2.53 15.23
CA THR A 97 3.77 3.88 15.45
C THR A 97 5.30 3.89 15.26
N ASN A 98 5.99 2.90 15.80
CA ASN A 98 7.45 2.77 15.67
C ASN A 98 7.87 2.60 14.21
N LEU A 99 7.15 1.74 13.47
CA LEU A 99 7.42 1.53 12.04
C LEU A 99 7.20 2.80 11.21
N LEU A 100 6.15 3.59 11.50
CA LEU A 100 5.94 4.87 10.83
C LEU A 100 7.08 5.85 11.06
N LYS A 101 7.62 5.92 12.29
CA LYS A 101 8.79 6.75 12.60
C LYS A 101 10.04 6.30 11.84
N GLU A 102 10.26 4.99 11.74
CA GLU A 102 11.39 4.44 10.97
C GLU A 102 11.29 4.79 9.49
N VAL A 103 10.13 4.51 8.89
CA VAL A 103 9.86 4.83 7.48
C VAL A 103 9.92 6.34 7.22
N GLY A 104 9.54 7.15 8.19
CA GLY A 104 9.61 8.61 8.12
C GLY A 104 11.02 9.19 7.94
N ASN A 105 12.06 8.43 8.29
CA ASN A 105 13.45 8.84 8.04
C ASN A 105 13.90 8.65 6.57
N GLU A 106 13.11 7.95 5.78
CA GLU A 106 13.35 7.72 4.36
C GLU A 106 12.31 8.46 3.51
N LYS A 107 12.56 8.57 2.22
CA LYS A 107 11.65 9.19 1.25
C LYS A 107 11.41 8.27 0.07
N ASN A 108 10.40 8.59 -0.72
CA ASN A 108 10.07 7.86 -1.95
C ASN A 108 9.66 6.39 -1.69
N LYS A 109 8.97 6.16 -0.57
CA LYS A 109 8.36 4.87 -0.21
C LYS A 109 6.85 4.90 -0.43
N ILE A 110 6.29 3.76 -0.78
CA ILE A 110 4.86 3.50 -0.72
C ILE A 110 4.61 2.66 0.53
N VAL A 111 3.76 3.15 1.42
CA VAL A 111 3.44 2.49 2.69
C VAL A 111 1.97 2.06 2.65
N SER A 112 1.74 0.75 2.56
CA SER A 112 0.40 0.17 2.70
C SER A 112 0.12 -0.01 4.20
N CYS A 113 -0.73 0.87 4.75
CA CYS A 113 -1.00 0.94 6.17
C CYS A 113 -2.05 -0.09 6.61
N GLY A 114 -1.89 -0.62 7.83
CA GLY A 114 -2.94 -1.40 8.48
C GLY A 114 -4.23 -0.59 8.65
N GLY A 115 -5.39 -1.27 8.64
CA GLY A 115 -6.69 -0.59 8.70
C GLY A 115 -6.97 0.22 9.97
N GLY A 116 -6.19 0.04 11.03
CA GLY A 116 -6.31 0.79 12.29
C GLY A 116 -5.34 1.96 12.44
N VAL A 117 -4.37 2.10 11.55
CA VAL A 117 -3.26 3.07 11.68
C VAL A 117 -3.76 4.51 11.83
N ALA A 118 -4.73 4.92 11.01
CA ALA A 118 -5.29 6.28 11.04
C ALA A 118 -6.19 6.57 12.25
N MET A 119 -6.49 5.57 13.08
CA MET A 119 -7.30 5.77 14.31
C MET A 119 -6.50 6.43 15.44
N ARG A 120 -5.18 6.51 15.34
CA ARG A 120 -4.32 7.17 16.33
C ARG A 120 -3.75 8.46 15.75
N GLU A 121 -4.03 9.57 16.39
CA GLU A 121 -3.54 10.90 15.97
C GLU A 121 -2.01 10.97 15.83
N VAL A 122 -1.27 10.30 16.73
CA VAL A 122 0.20 10.23 16.64
C VAL A 122 0.67 9.62 15.32
N ASN A 123 -0.03 8.61 14.81
CA ASN A 123 0.30 7.99 13.53
C ASN A 123 0.01 8.93 12.36
N VAL A 124 -1.10 9.66 12.42
CA VAL A 124 -1.46 10.67 11.41
C VAL A 124 -0.39 11.76 11.35
N GLN A 125 0.09 12.22 12.49
CA GLN A 125 1.17 13.22 12.58
C GLN A 125 2.47 12.68 11.99
N GLU A 126 2.86 11.43 12.29
CA GLU A 126 4.08 10.83 11.72
C GLU A 126 3.97 10.68 10.19
N MET A 127 2.83 10.24 9.66
CA MET A 127 2.60 10.15 8.21
C MET A 127 2.71 11.54 7.54
N ARG A 128 2.10 12.56 8.11
CA ARG A 128 2.10 13.92 7.56
C ARG A 128 3.47 14.60 7.58
N LYS A 129 4.34 14.27 8.54
CA LYS A 129 5.71 14.79 8.61
C LYS A 129 6.56 14.35 7.43
N SER A 130 6.35 13.15 6.93
CA SER A 130 7.24 12.53 5.93
C SER A 130 6.58 12.27 4.58
N GLY A 131 5.26 12.49 4.43
CA GLY A 131 4.58 12.14 3.20
C GLY A 131 3.18 12.70 3.02
N LYS A 132 2.47 12.08 2.09
CA LYS A 132 1.07 12.36 1.76
C LYS A 132 0.22 11.15 2.07
N VAL A 133 -0.92 11.39 2.68
CA VAL A 133 -1.87 10.36 3.09
C VAL A 133 -2.99 10.24 2.05
N ILE A 134 -3.10 9.08 1.44
CA ILE A 134 -4.11 8.79 0.43
C ILE A 134 -5.11 7.79 0.99
N LEU A 135 -6.34 8.23 1.15
CA LEU A 135 -7.46 7.39 1.55
C LEU A 135 -8.04 6.70 0.31
N LEU A 136 -7.98 5.37 0.31
CA LEU A 136 -8.73 4.55 -0.63
C LEU A 136 -10.09 4.21 -0.03
N THR A 137 -11.16 4.41 -0.80
CA THR A 137 -12.54 4.10 -0.41
C THR A 137 -13.17 3.09 -1.36
N ALA A 138 -14.15 2.34 -0.88
CA ALA A 138 -15.00 1.48 -1.69
C ALA A 138 -16.36 1.33 -1.01
N LYS A 139 -17.37 0.87 -1.76
CA LYS A 139 -18.69 0.55 -1.21
C LYS A 139 -18.63 -0.69 -0.30
N PRO A 140 -19.51 -0.78 0.73
CA PRO A 140 -19.56 -1.95 1.61
C PRO A 140 -19.73 -3.28 0.85
N GLU A 141 -20.54 -3.28 -0.21
CA GLU A 141 -20.76 -4.45 -1.07
C GLU A 141 -19.48 -4.90 -1.75
N THR A 142 -18.72 -3.94 -2.30
CA THR A 142 -17.43 -4.20 -2.95
C THR A 142 -16.39 -4.74 -1.94
N ILE A 143 -16.37 -4.18 -0.74
CA ILE A 143 -15.51 -4.67 0.34
C ILE A 143 -15.85 -6.11 0.68
N LEU A 144 -17.15 -6.39 0.90
CA LEU A 144 -17.62 -7.73 1.25
C LEU A 144 -17.27 -8.76 0.18
N GLU A 145 -17.45 -8.43 -1.09
CA GLU A 145 -17.09 -9.29 -2.22
C GLU A 145 -15.61 -9.62 -2.21
N ARG A 146 -14.74 -8.62 -2.05
CA ARG A 146 -13.28 -8.78 -2.06
C ARG A 146 -12.73 -9.55 -0.85
N VAL A 147 -13.42 -9.54 0.29
CA VAL A 147 -12.97 -10.23 1.51
C VAL A 147 -13.64 -11.59 1.73
N LYS A 148 -14.65 -11.98 0.92
CA LYS A 148 -15.32 -13.28 1.04
C LYS A 148 -14.37 -14.46 0.94
N GLU A 149 -13.35 -14.36 0.10
CA GLU A 149 -12.37 -15.41 -0.16
C GLU A 149 -11.16 -15.37 0.80
N ASN A 150 -11.07 -14.38 1.68
CA ASN A 150 -9.91 -14.17 2.54
C ASN A 150 -10.26 -14.56 3.98
N HIS A 151 -9.70 -15.68 4.47
CA HIS A 151 -9.95 -16.25 5.79
C HIS A 151 -9.12 -15.63 6.92
N ASP A 152 -8.14 -14.77 6.62
CA ASP A 152 -7.17 -14.22 7.59
C ASP A 152 -7.61 -12.89 8.23
N ARG A 153 -8.94 -12.67 8.44
CA ARG A 153 -9.41 -11.38 8.95
C ARG A 153 -10.37 -11.52 10.13
N PRO A 154 -9.83 -11.55 11.38
CA PRO A 154 -10.60 -11.79 12.63
C PRO A 154 -11.82 -10.87 12.79
N LEU A 155 -11.75 -9.61 12.36
CA LEU A 155 -12.83 -8.63 12.51
C LEU A 155 -14.09 -8.93 11.67
N LEU A 156 -14.00 -9.76 10.65
CA LEU A 156 -15.13 -10.10 9.77
C LEU A 156 -15.49 -11.59 9.83
N GLU A 157 -14.76 -12.43 10.57
CA GLU A 157 -14.99 -13.88 10.60
C GLU A 157 -16.40 -14.25 11.11
N ASN A 158 -16.91 -13.49 12.07
CA ASN A 158 -18.17 -13.80 12.73
C ASN A 158 -19.41 -13.12 12.15
N ASN A 159 -19.25 -12.15 11.23
CA ASN A 159 -20.37 -11.40 10.67
C ASN A 159 -20.03 -10.78 9.31
N LYS A 160 -20.20 -11.58 8.23
CA LYS A 160 -19.93 -11.16 6.85
C LYS A 160 -21.20 -10.62 6.18
N THR A 161 -21.81 -9.55 6.72
CA THR A 161 -22.96 -8.88 6.12
C THR A 161 -22.60 -7.48 5.66
N VAL A 162 -23.32 -6.96 4.66
CA VAL A 162 -23.13 -5.59 4.15
C VAL A 162 -23.38 -4.56 5.24
N GLU A 163 -24.41 -4.79 6.05
CA GLU A 163 -24.80 -3.91 7.16
C GLU A 163 -23.68 -3.79 8.19
N TYR A 164 -23.08 -4.91 8.60
CA TYR A 164 -21.98 -4.91 9.58
C TYR A 164 -20.73 -4.23 9.03
N VAL A 165 -20.38 -4.51 7.77
CA VAL A 165 -19.26 -3.83 7.10
C VAL A 165 -19.51 -2.33 7.01
N SER A 166 -20.74 -1.93 6.62
CA SER A 166 -21.16 -0.53 6.55
C SER A 166 -21.02 0.18 7.90
N GLU A 167 -21.51 -0.43 8.97
CA GLU A 167 -21.42 0.12 10.33
C GLU A 167 -19.95 0.34 10.76
N LEU A 168 -19.08 -0.65 10.54
CA LEU A 168 -17.65 -0.54 10.85
C LEU A 168 -16.97 0.55 10.02
N MET A 169 -17.32 0.68 8.75
CA MET A 169 -16.80 1.72 7.87
C MET A 169 -17.24 3.12 8.34
N GLU A 170 -18.52 3.31 8.64
CA GLU A 170 -19.05 4.58 9.15
C GLU A 170 -18.37 5.00 10.45
N LYS A 171 -18.14 4.07 11.38
CA LYS A 171 -17.45 4.32 12.63
C LYS A 171 -16.00 4.83 12.44
N ARG A 172 -15.33 4.38 11.37
CA ARG A 172 -13.92 4.74 11.08
C ARG A 172 -13.79 5.91 10.11
N ARG A 173 -14.83 6.21 9.35
CA ARG A 173 -14.84 7.25 8.32
C ARG A 173 -14.27 8.58 8.79
N PRO A 174 -14.73 9.17 9.94
CA PRO A 174 -14.24 10.48 10.36
C PRO A 174 -12.72 10.52 10.57
N ALA A 175 -12.14 9.45 11.13
CA ALA A 175 -10.70 9.37 11.33
C ALA A 175 -9.92 9.23 10.01
N TYR A 176 -10.43 8.43 9.07
CA TYR A 176 -9.83 8.31 7.75
C TYR A 176 -9.87 9.63 6.98
N GLU A 177 -11.03 10.31 6.93
CA GLU A 177 -11.20 11.58 6.23
C GLU A 177 -10.34 12.68 6.86
N ALA A 178 -10.28 12.74 8.19
CA ALA A 178 -9.41 13.69 8.89
C ALA A 178 -7.92 13.46 8.63
N ALA A 179 -7.50 12.21 8.40
CA ALA A 179 -6.10 11.87 8.13
C ALA A 179 -5.68 12.14 6.67
N ALA A 180 -6.62 12.13 5.72
CA ALA A 180 -6.35 12.09 4.30
C ALA A 180 -5.99 13.46 3.71
N ASP A 181 -4.96 13.50 2.86
CA ASP A 181 -4.68 14.62 1.94
C ASP A 181 -5.44 14.44 0.60
N ILE A 182 -5.65 13.17 0.20
CA ILE A 182 -6.32 12.79 -1.05
C ILE A 182 -7.29 11.65 -0.76
N VAL A 183 -8.46 11.67 -1.40
CA VAL A 183 -9.46 10.59 -1.31
C VAL A 183 -9.72 10.04 -2.70
N ILE A 184 -9.62 8.71 -2.87
CA ILE A 184 -9.83 8.02 -4.15
C ILE A 184 -10.75 6.83 -3.96
N ALA A 185 -11.84 6.80 -4.73
CA ALA A 185 -12.73 5.65 -4.79
C ALA A 185 -12.15 4.57 -5.72
N THR A 186 -12.20 3.31 -5.26
CA THR A 186 -11.66 2.16 -6.00
C THR A 186 -12.71 1.34 -6.73
N ASP A 187 -13.99 1.65 -6.53
CA ASP A 187 -15.10 0.91 -7.16
C ASP A 187 -15.05 1.05 -8.68
N GLY A 188 -15.13 -0.09 -9.37
CA GLY A 188 -15.19 -0.15 -10.83
C GLY A 188 -13.91 0.28 -11.55
N LYS A 189 -12.81 0.52 -10.83
CA LYS A 189 -11.53 0.95 -11.39
C LYS A 189 -10.49 -0.15 -11.31
N SER A 190 -9.68 -0.26 -12.36
CA SER A 190 -8.44 -1.04 -12.33
C SER A 190 -7.37 -0.37 -11.45
N ALA A 191 -6.38 -1.14 -11.03
CA ALA A 191 -5.25 -0.60 -10.26
C ALA A 191 -4.49 0.50 -11.03
N ASN A 192 -4.39 0.40 -12.35
CA ASN A 192 -3.74 1.38 -13.18
C ASN A 192 -4.51 2.71 -13.22
N GLU A 193 -5.83 2.68 -13.38
CA GLU A 193 -6.67 3.88 -13.33
C GLU A 193 -6.57 4.59 -11.98
N ILE A 194 -6.54 3.81 -10.88
CA ILE A 194 -6.33 4.37 -9.54
C ILE A 194 -4.95 5.02 -9.43
N CYS A 195 -3.89 4.40 -9.96
CA CYS A 195 -2.55 4.98 -9.98
C CYS A 195 -2.49 6.29 -10.77
N GLU A 196 -3.13 6.34 -11.95
CA GLU A 196 -3.21 7.56 -12.76
C GLU A 196 -3.92 8.69 -12.01
N GLU A 197 -5.00 8.38 -11.30
CA GLU A 197 -5.72 9.34 -10.47
C GLU A 197 -4.87 9.84 -9.30
N ILE A 198 -4.14 8.94 -8.61
CA ILE A 198 -3.16 9.31 -7.57
C ILE A 198 -2.14 10.30 -8.13
N ILE A 199 -1.53 9.99 -9.27
CA ILE A 199 -0.53 10.84 -9.92
C ILE A 199 -1.09 12.22 -10.26
N ALA A 200 -2.30 12.27 -10.83
CA ALA A 200 -2.97 13.50 -11.19
C ALA A 200 -3.25 14.40 -9.97
N GLN A 201 -3.62 13.78 -8.83
CA GLN A 201 -3.86 14.52 -7.58
C GLN A 201 -2.55 14.96 -6.93
N VAL A 202 -1.54 14.10 -6.87
CA VAL A 202 -0.23 14.41 -6.28
C VAL A 202 0.46 15.57 -7.00
N LYS A 203 0.34 15.66 -8.32
CA LYS A 203 0.89 16.80 -9.10
C LYS A 203 0.34 18.16 -8.67
N LYS A 204 -0.81 18.23 -8.02
CA LYS A 204 -1.40 19.49 -7.51
C LYS A 204 -0.72 20.01 -6.24
N PHE A 205 0.12 19.19 -5.59
CA PHE A 205 0.88 19.58 -4.38
C PHE A 205 2.26 20.16 -4.72
N LYS A 206 2.61 20.25 -6.01
CA LYS A 206 3.80 20.93 -6.49
C LYS A 206 3.46 22.37 -6.87
#